data_f316471f4750a350ba2f6a6c0c3dcc6a
#
_entry.id   f316471f4750a350ba2f6a6c0c3dcc6a
#
_cell.length_a   1.000
_cell.length_b   1.000
_cell.length_c   1.000
_cell.angle_alpha   90.00
_cell.angle_beta   90.00
_cell.angle_gamma   90.00
#
_symmetry.space_group_name_H-M   'P 1'
#
loop_
_entity.id
_entity.type
_entity.pdbx_description
1 polymer ?
#
loop_
_entity_poly.entity_id
_entity_poly.type
_entity_poly.pdbx_seq_one_letter_code
_entity_poly.pdbx_strand_id
1 'polypeptide(L)'
;MIDFDGYRPNVGIVICNDKGQVLWAKRYGQNSWQFPQGGINDNETPEQAMFRELFEEVGLTRKDVRVLYASKHWLRYKLPKRLLRHDSKPMCIGQKQRWFLLQLVGDAKNINMQCSKTPEFDGWRWVSFWYPVRQVVSFKKRFIVKP
;
A
#
# COMPACT_ATOMS: atom_id res chain seq x y z
N MET A 1 3.35 5.01 13.25
CA MET A 1 2.55 4.78 14.47
C MET A 1 2.36 3.30 14.72
N ILE A 2 2.37 2.87 15.98
CA ILE A 2 2.10 1.47 16.36
C ILE A 2 0.83 1.46 17.20
N ASP A 3 -0.15 0.65 16.80
CA ASP A 3 -1.44 0.58 17.48
C ASP A 3 -1.33 -0.23 18.78
N PHE A 4 -2.39 -0.18 19.60
CA PHE A 4 -2.42 -0.83 20.91
C PHE A 4 -2.18 -2.34 20.84
N ASP A 5 -2.47 -2.98 19.71
CA ASP A 5 -2.24 -4.41 19.50
C ASP A 5 -0.80 -4.74 19.10
N GLY A 6 0.09 -3.75 19.03
CA GLY A 6 1.48 -3.93 18.63
C GLY A 6 1.71 -3.93 17.13
N TYR A 7 0.66 -3.76 16.32
CA TYR A 7 0.77 -3.72 14.87
C TYR A 7 0.77 -2.29 14.37
N ARG A 8 1.56 -2.03 13.32
CA ARG A 8 1.58 -0.73 12.66
C ARG A 8 0.48 -0.71 11.59
N PRO A 9 -0.53 0.18 11.71
CA PRO A 9 -1.59 0.23 10.71
C PRO A 9 -1.10 0.87 9.42
N ASN A 10 -1.57 0.32 8.30
CA ASN A 10 -1.08 0.64 6.98
C ASN A 10 -2.23 0.46 5.97
N VAL A 11 -2.15 1.17 4.85
CA VAL A 11 -3.08 1.00 3.73
C VAL A 11 -2.32 0.53 2.51
N GLY A 12 -2.95 -0.34 1.72
CA GLY A 12 -2.45 -0.76 0.42
C GLY A 12 -3.42 -0.32 -0.66
N ILE A 13 -2.89 0.03 -1.82
CA ILE A 13 -3.66 0.63 -2.90
C ILE A 13 -3.44 -0.17 -4.18
N VAL A 14 -4.53 -0.69 -4.74
CA VAL A 14 -4.50 -1.33 -6.06
C VAL A 14 -5.29 -0.43 -7.01
N ILE A 15 -4.63 0.06 -8.06
CA ILE A 15 -5.26 0.92 -9.06
C ILE A 15 -5.39 0.12 -10.34
N CYS A 16 -6.62 -0.05 -10.82
CA CYS A 16 -6.87 -0.76 -12.07
C CYS A 16 -7.34 0.19 -13.16
N ASN A 17 -7.13 -0.21 -14.40
CA ASN A 17 -7.67 0.48 -15.56
C ASN A 17 -8.82 -0.34 -16.16
N ASP A 18 -9.39 0.15 -17.28
CA ASP A 18 -10.50 -0.50 -17.96
C ASP A 18 -10.10 -1.74 -18.77
N LYS A 19 -8.80 -2.04 -18.82
CA LYS A 19 -8.26 -3.20 -19.55
C LYS A 19 -7.92 -4.37 -18.61
N GLY A 20 -8.31 -4.28 -17.34
CA GLY A 20 -8.01 -5.32 -16.36
C GLY A 20 -6.56 -5.36 -15.92
N GLN A 21 -5.85 -4.28 -16.11
CA GLN A 21 -4.46 -4.15 -15.67
C GLN A 21 -4.41 -3.35 -14.37
N VAL A 22 -3.35 -3.56 -13.59
CA VAL A 22 -3.11 -2.86 -12.34
C VAL A 22 -1.78 -2.13 -12.38
N LEU A 23 -1.71 -1.02 -11.63
CA LEU A 23 -0.51 -0.22 -11.52
C LEU A 23 0.49 -0.91 -10.60
N TRP A 24 1.70 -1.15 -11.14
CA TRP A 24 2.80 -1.79 -10.44
C TRP A 24 3.93 -0.78 -10.33
N ALA A 25 4.33 -0.45 -9.12
CA ALA A 25 5.23 0.67 -8.86
C ALA A 25 6.62 0.18 -8.48
N LYS A 26 7.63 0.85 -9.01
CA LYS A 26 9.04 0.54 -8.76
C LYS A 26 9.56 1.44 -7.65
N ARG A 27 10.13 0.84 -6.62
CA ARG A 27 10.73 1.59 -5.51
C ARG A 27 11.92 2.42 -6.00
N TYR A 28 12.02 3.63 -5.44
CA TYR A 28 13.04 4.60 -5.83
C TYR A 28 14.44 3.99 -5.69
N GLY A 29 15.19 4.02 -6.80
CA GLY A 29 16.56 3.55 -6.83
C GLY A 29 16.77 2.06 -6.65
N GLN A 30 15.68 1.25 -6.69
CA GLN A 30 15.75 -0.19 -6.44
C GLN A 30 15.09 -0.95 -7.58
N ASN A 31 15.51 -2.19 -7.78
CA ASN A 31 14.81 -3.10 -8.71
C ASN A 31 13.79 -3.93 -7.90
N SER A 32 12.88 -3.23 -7.25
CA SER A 32 11.86 -3.82 -6.41
C SER A 32 10.52 -3.16 -6.72
N TRP A 33 9.51 -3.96 -6.98
CA TRP A 33 8.20 -3.52 -7.42
C TRP A 33 7.13 -3.90 -6.40
N GLN A 34 6.16 -3.04 -6.21
CA GLN A 34 5.09 -3.28 -5.24
C GLN A 34 3.86 -2.45 -5.57
N PHE A 35 2.73 -2.76 -4.91
CA PHE A 35 1.61 -1.84 -4.87
C PHE A 35 1.95 -0.66 -3.97
N PRO A 36 1.45 0.55 -4.30
CA PRO A 36 1.58 1.67 -3.38
C PRO A 36 0.97 1.33 -2.02
N GLN A 37 1.66 1.72 -0.95
CA GLN A 37 1.19 1.49 0.41
C GLN A 37 1.85 2.51 1.33
N GLY A 38 1.23 2.74 2.48
CA GLY A 38 1.78 3.67 3.44
C GLY A 38 1.10 3.59 4.78
N GLY A 39 1.71 4.20 5.78
CA GLY A 39 1.22 4.19 7.15
C GLY A 39 0.01 5.09 7.35
N ILE A 40 -0.81 4.74 8.32
CA ILE A 40 -1.94 5.55 8.75
C ILE A 40 -1.46 6.43 9.90
N ASN A 41 -1.67 7.74 9.80
CA ASN A 41 -1.27 8.69 10.83
C ASN A 41 -2.30 8.72 11.96
N ASP A 42 -1.89 9.27 13.10
CA ASP A 42 -2.80 9.49 14.22
C ASP A 42 -3.98 10.36 13.77
N ASN A 43 -5.18 10.01 14.25
CA ASN A 43 -6.41 10.74 13.93
C ASN A 43 -6.82 10.68 12.45
N GLU A 44 -6.26 9.75 11.70
CA GLU A 44 -6.55 9.55 10.29
C GLU A 44 -7.32 8.23 10.13
N THR A 45 -8.41 8.26 9.36
CA THR A 45 -9.10 7.02 9.00
C THR A 45 -8.31 6.30 7.91
N PRO A 46 -8.52 4.98 7.72
CA PRO A 46 -7.87 4.28 6.61
C PRO A 46 -8.15 4.91 5.25
N GLU A 47 -9.37 5.38 5.01
CA GLU A 47 -9.71 6.02 3.74
C GLU A 47 -8.97 7.35 3.56
N GLN A 48 -8.88 8.15 4.62
CA GLN A 48 -8.11 9.40 4.57
C GLN A 48 -6.64 9.12 4.28
N ALA A 49 -6.07 8.11 4.93
CA ALA A 49 -4.69 7.71 4.69
C ALA A 49 -4.48 7.25 3.25
N MET A 50 -5.44 6.49 2.72
CA MET A 50 -5.38 6.01 1.34
C MET A 50 -5.32 7.18 0.36
N PHE A 51 -6.20 8.17 0.50
CA PHE A 51 -6.21 9.31 -0.42
C PHE A 51 -4.96 10.19 -0.26
N ARG A 52 -4.46 10.34 0.95
CA ARG A 52 -3.21 11.07 1.18
C ARG A 52 -2.04 10.37 0.52
N GLU A 53 -1.89 9.07 0.73
CA GLU A 53 -0.81 8.28 0.11
C GLU A 53 -0.96 8.24 -1.41
N LEU A 54 -2.19 8.15 -1.91
CA LEU A 54 -2.47 8.18 -3.34
C LEU A 54 -1.90 9.46 -3.97
N PHE A 55 -2.13 10.61 -3.34
CA PHE A 55 -1.60 11.85 -3.85
C PHE A 55 -0.09 11.94 -3.69
N GLU A 56 0.43 11.64 -2.51
CA GLU A 56 1.87 11.77 -2.25
C GLU A 56 2.71 10.84 -3.15
N GLU A 57 2.27 9.62 -3.34
CA GLU A 57 3.08 8.60 -4.02
C GLU A 57 2.74 8.43 -5.50
N VAL A 58 1.50 8.71 -5.89
CA VAL A 58 1.03 8.47 -7.27
C VAL A 58 0.59 9.75 -7.96
N GLY A 59 0.32 10.82 -7.21
CA GLY A 59 -0.09 12.11 -7.77
C GLY A 59 -1.56 12.20 -8.14
N LEU A 60 -2.35 11.20 -7.81
CA LEU A 60 -3.77 11.17 -8.14
C LEU A 60 -4.62 11.72 -6.99
N THR A 61 -5.75 12.33 -7.36
CA THR A 61 -6.72 12.89 -6.42
C THR A 61 -8.02 12.09 -6.47
N ARG A 62 -8.97 12.46 -5.60
CA ARG A 62 -10.31 11.84 -5.59
C ARG A 62 -11.01 11.91 -6.94
N LYS A 63 -10.72 12.94 -7.73
CA LYS A 63 -11.34 13.13 -9.05
C LYS A 63 -10.85 12.11 -10.06
N ASP A 64 -9.67 11.56 -9.84
CA ASP A 64 -9.02 10.66 -10.79
C ASP A 64 -9.43 9.20 -10.62
N VAL A 65 -10.06 8.86 -9.50
CA VAL A 65 -10.32 7.46 -9.15
C VAL A 65 -11.75 7.26 -8.64
N ARG A 66 -12.21 6.02 -8.75
CA ARG A 66 -13.43 5.54 -8.11
C ARG A 66 -13.07 4.37 -7.21
N VAL A 67 -13.49 4.42 -5.95
CA VAL A 67 -13.27 3.31 -5.03
C VAL A 67 -14.23 2.18 -5.38
N LEU A 68 -13.69 1.05 -5.85
CA LEU A 68 -14.49 -0.12 -6.18
C LEU A 68 -14.69 -1.03 -4.98
N TYR A 69 -13.69 -1.11 -4.11
CA TYR A 69 -13.73 -1.99 -2.95
C TYR A 69 -12.76 -1.50 -1.89
N ALA A 70 -13.18 -1.67 -0.64
CA ALA A 70 -12.33 -1.42 0.52
C ALA A 70 -12.46 -2.61 1.46
N SER A 71 -11.33 -3.18 1.88
CA SER A 71 -11.37 -4.31 2.80
C SER A 71 -11.96 -3.88 4.13
N LYS A 72 -12.81 -4.74 4.71
CA LYS A 72 -13.49 -4.44 5.98
C LYS A 72 -12.66 -4.85 7.20
N HIS A 73 -11.69 -5.71 7.00
CA HIS A 73 -10.91 -6.29 8.07
C HIS A 73 -9.43 -6.00 7.88
N TRP A 74 -8.71 -6.03 9.01
CA TRP A 74 -7.27 -5.89 8.99
C TRP A 74 -6.62 -7.20 8.55
N LEU A 75 -5.68 -7.11 7.62
CA LEU A 75 -4.80 -8.22 7.25
C LEU A 75 -3.48 -8.01 8.00
N ARG A 76 -3.16 -8.93 8.88
CA ARG A 76 -2.00 -8.81 9.78
C ARG A 76 -0.84 -9.64 9.29
N TYR A 77 0.35 -9.04 9.31
CA TYR A 77 1.62 -9.69 8.97
C TYR A 77 2.56 -9.54 10.14
N LYS A 78 2.98 -10.67 10.71
CA LYS A 78 3.90 -10.65 11.83
C LYS A 78 5.33 -10.64 11.32
N LEU A 79 6.16 -9.76 11.88
CA LEU A 79 7.59 -9.74 11.56
C LEU A 79 8.28 -10.98 12.13
N PRO A 80 9.28 -11.55 11.42
CA PRO A 80 10.12 -12.59 12.00
C PRO A 80 10.80 -12.09 13.29
N LYS A 81 10.98 -12.97 14.26
CA LYS A 81 11.56 -12.59 15.56
C LYS A 81 12.90 -11.87 15.42
N ARG A 82 13.73 -12.29 14.45
CA ARG A 82 15.04 -11.67 14.21
C ARG A 82 14.96 -10.22 13.77
N LEU A 83 13.81 -9.78 13.28
CA LEU A 83 13.60 -8.40 12.83
C LEU A 83 12.86 -7.55 13.86
N LEU A 84 12.48 -8.13 15.01
CA LEU A 84 11.82 -7.38 16.07
C LEU A 84 12.82 -6.49 16.79
N ARG A 85 12.44 -5.24 17.01
CA ARG A 85 13.24 -4.29 17.76
C ARG A 85 12.80 -4.32 19.20
N HIS A 86 13.48 -5.12 20.00
CA HIS A 86 13.13 -5.35 21.40
C HIS A 86 13.31 -4.13 22.29
N ASP A 87 14.10 -3.16 21.85
CA ASP A 87 14.32 -1.88 22.54
C ASP A 87 13.24 -0.84 22.22
N SER A 88 12.36 -1.13 21.30
CA SER A 88 11.28 -0.24 20.89
C SER A 88 10.13 -0.28 21.90
N LYS A 89 9.61 0.89 22.25
CA LYS A 89 8.45 0.99 23.15
C LYS A 89 7.42 1.95 22.57
N PRO A 90 6.21 1.47 22.16
CA PRO A 90 5.80 0.07 22.20
C PRO A 90 6.53 -0.76 21.15
N MET A 91 6.71 -2.03 21.41
CA MET A 91 7.35 -2.93 20.46
C MET A 91 6.43 -3.18 19.27
N CYS A 92 6.96 -3.01 18.05
CA CYS A 92 6.24 -3.31 16.81
C CYS A 92 6.45 -4.78 16.48
N ILE A 93 5.38 -5.57 16.48
CA ILE A 93 5.44 -6.99 16.16
C ILE A 93 5.06 -7.30 14.72
N GLY A 94 4.54 -6.32 13.98
CA GLY A 94 4.17 -6.51 12.59
C GLY A 94 3.41 -5.34 12.02
N GLN A 95 2.81 -5.55 10.87
CA GLN A 95 1.94 -4.59 10.20
C GLN A 95 0.54 -5.16 10.10
N LYS A 96 -0.46 -4.28 10.11
CA LYS A 96 -1.83 -4.63 9.74
C LYS A 96 -2.28 -3.70 8.63
N GLN A 97 -2.97 -4.24 7.64
CA GLN A 97 -3.30 -3.50 6.43
C GLN A 97 -4.78 -3.53 6.11
N ARG A 98 -5.26 -2.41 5.61
CA ARG A 98 -6.54 -2.27 4.93
C ARG A 98 -6.24 -2.01 3.47
N TRP A 99 -6.91 -2.74 2.58
CA TRP A 99 -6.65 -2.66 1.14
C TRP A 99 -7.80 -1.98 0.42
N PHE A 100 -7.45 -1.18 -0.58
CA PHE A 100 -8.40 -0.45 -1.42
C PHE A 100 -8.16 -0.79 -2.88
N LEU A 101 -9.23 -1.09 -3.59
CA LEU A 101 -9.21 -1.27 -5.04
C LEU A 101 -9.84 -0.05 -5.68
N LEU A 102 -9.06 0.67 -6.47
CA LEU A 102 -9.48 1.90 -7.13
C LEU A 102 -9.47 1.71 -8.64
N GLN A 103 -10.46 2.28 -9.32
CA GLN A 103 -10.45 2.36 -10.77
C GLN A 103 -9.98 3.74 -11.19
N LEU A 104 -9.00 3.80 -12.09
CA LEU A 104 -8.58 5.05 -12.68
C LEU A 104 -9.68 5.52 -13.64
N VAL A 105 -10.31 6.65 -13.36
CA VAL A 105 -11.35 7.25 -14.21
C VAL A 105 -10.84 8.52 -14.88
N GLY A 106 -9.75 9.09 -14.41
CA GLY A 106 -9.06 10.20 -15.03
C GLY A 106 -8.04 9.72 -16.05
N ASP A 107 -7.24 10.66 -16.53
CA ASP A 107 -6.20 10.38 -17.50
C ASP A 107 -4.97 9.81 -16.79
N ALA A 108 -4.37 8.75 -17.37
CA ALA A 108 -3.13 8.17 -16.84
C ALA A 108 -1.98 9.18 -16.84
N LYS A 109 -2.07 10.24 -17.65
CA LYS A 109 -1.09 11.33 -17.65
C LYS A 109 -1.02 12.06 -16.30
N ASN A 110 -2.06 11.96 -15.49
CA ASN A 110 -2.08 12.58 -14.17
C ASN A 110 -1.22 11.84 -13.14
N ILE A 111 -0.80 10.62 -13.45
CA ILE A 111 0.08 9.86 -12.56
C ILE A 111 1.43 10.56 -12.49
N ASN A 112 1.82 10.95 -11.28
CA ASN A 112 3.06 11.67 -11.04
C ASN A 112 3.65 11.20 -9.70
N MET A 113 4.75 10.48 -9.77
CA MET A 113 5.40 9.93 -8.58
C MET A 113 6.43 10.88 -7.96
N GLN A 114 6.44 12.14 -8.41
CA GLN A 114 7.35 13.17 -7.91
C GLN A 114 6.65 14.24 -7.07
N CYS A 115 5.43 13.97 -6.60
CA CYS A 115 4.67 14.94 -5.81
C CYS A 115 5.21 15.09 -4.39
N SER A 116 5.90 14.10 -3.86
CA SER A 116 6.51 14.13 -2.54
C SER A 116 7.94 14.66 -2.63
N LYS A 117 8.42 15.29 -1.55
CA LYS A 117 9.82 15.72 -1.46
C LYS A 117 10.77 14.51 -1.39
N THR A 118 10.26 13.40 -0.87
CA THR A 118 11.01 12.14 -0.76
C THR A 118 10.22 11.06 -1.47
N PRO A 119 10.27 11.01 -2.82
CA PRO A 119 9.49 10.04 -3.58
C PRO A 119 9.83 8.61 -3.19
N GLU A 120 8.81 7.80 -2.97
CA GLU A 120 8.99 6.38 -2.66
C GLU A 120 9.21 5.55 -3.92
N PHE A 121 8.70 6.03 -5.04
CA PHE A 121 8.77 5.34 -6.33
C PHE A 121 9.40 6.23 -7.38
N ASP A 122 10.09 5.62 -8.36
CA ASP A 122 10.66 6.34 -9.50
C ASP A 122 10.16 5.80 -10.84
N GLY A 123 9.21 4.89 -10.83
CA GLY A 123 8.62 4.37 -12.06
C GLY A 123 7.38 3.54 -11.77
N TRP A 124 6.63 3.28 -12.84
CA TRP A 124 5.44 2.44 -12.74
C TRP A 124 5.11 1.88 -14.11
N ARG A 125 4.29 0.81 -14.11
CA ARG A 125 3.77 0.25 -15.36
C ARG A 125 2.43 -0.44 -15.10
N TRP A 126 1.67 -0.62 -16.15
CA TRP A 126 0.48 -1.47 -16.12
C TRP A 126 0.91 -2.91 -16.31
N VAL A 127 0.39 -3.78 -15.47
CA VAL A 127 0.65 -5.22 -15.58
C VAL A 127 -0.66 -5.97 -15.45
N SER A 128 -0.69 -7.22 -15.92
CA SER A 128 -1.84 -8.08 -15.71
C SER A 128 -2.15 -8.19 -14.22
N PHE A 129 -3.42 -8.17 -13.88
CA PHE A 129 -3.88 -8.31 -12.49
C PHE A 129 -3.25 -9.52 -11.79
N TRP A 130 -3.10 -10.62 -12.48
CA TRP A 130 -2.60 -11.86 -11.87
C TRP A 130 -1.12 -11.82 -11.54
N TYR A 131 -0.34 -11.00 -12.21
CA TYR A 131 1.10 -10.96 -12.00
C TYR A 131 1.47 -10.49 -10.57
N PRO A 132 1.05 -9.28 -10.13
CA PRO A 132 1.41 -8.82 -8.79
C PRO A 132 0.63 -9.57 -7.71
N VAL A 133 -0.58 -10.06 -7.99
CA VAL A 133 -1.37 -10.82 -7.02
C VAL A 133 -0.61 -12.08 -6.60
N ARG A 134 0.00 -12.78 -7.55
CA ARG A 134 0.83 -13.94 -7.22
C ARG A 134 2.03 -13.56 -6.36
N GLN A 135 2.68 -12.45 -6.69
CA GLN A 135 3.84 -11.96 -5.94
C GLN A 135 3.46 -11.61 -4.50
N VAL A 136 2.37 -10.87 -4.33
CA VAL A 136 1.90 -10.44 -3.02
C VAL A 136 1.49 -11.63 -2.16
N VAL A 137 0.72 -12.56 -2.70
CA VAL A 137 0.28 -13.74 -1.97
C VAL A 137 1.46 -14.57 -1.52
N SER A 138 2.41 -14.82 -2.42
CA SER A 138 3.61 -15.61 -2.10
C SER A 138 4.45 -14.95 -1.00
N PHE A 139 4.67 -13.64 -1.09
CA PHE A 139 5.42 -12.89 -0.10
C PHE A 139 4.71 -12.88 1.27
N LYS A 140 3.45 -12.51 1.27
CA LYS A 140 2.70 -12.31 2.52
C LYS A 140 2.36 -13.61 3.23
N LYS A 141 2.31 -14.71 2.52
CA LYS A 141 2.10 -16.02 3.11
C LYS A 141 3.14 -16.37 4.17
N ARG A 142 4.34 -15.81 4.05
CA ARG A 142 5.44 -16.05 5.01
C ARG A 142 5.24 -15.32 6.33
N PHE A 143 4.41 -14.27 6.34
CA PHE A 143 4.30 -13.34 7.47
C PHE A 143 2.88 -13.24 8.02
N ILE A 144 1.90 -13.94 7.43
CA ILE A 144 0.53 -13.90 7.90
C ILE A 144 0.45 -14.55 9.28
N VAL A 145 -0.18 -13.84 10.22
CA VAL A 145 -0.47 -14.36 11.55
C VAL A 145 -1.69 -15.26 11.44
N LYS A 146 -1.53 -16.53 11.75
CA LYS A 146 -2.67 -17.44 11.81
C LYS A 146 -3.48 -17.15 13.06
N PRO A 147 -4.81 -17.14 12.96
CA PRO A 147 -5.68 -16.93 14.13
C PRO A 147 -5.53 -18.05 15.15
#